data_be437076c91acad76c30c1514aa5b0b7
#
_entry.id   be437076c91acad76c30c1514aa5b0b7
#
_cell.length_a   1.000
_cell.length_b   1.000
_cell.length_c   1.000
_cell.angle_alpha   90.00
_cell.angle_beta   90.00
_cell.angle_gamma   90.00
#
_symmetry.space_group_name_H-M   'P 1'
#
loop_
_entity.id
_entity.type
_entity.pdbx_description
1 polymer ?
#
loop_
_entity_poly.entity_id
_entity_poly.type
_entity_poly.pdbx_seq_one_letter_code
_entity_poly.pdbx_strand_id
1 'polypeptide(L)'
;MNHEYFKCRKYITGFTGSAGTAVIMQDMAGLWTDGRYFIQAADQLEGTGITLFKMGEPEVPTVHEFLKKNLTQGRCLGFDGRTVSAKEAAELEKMLDENGVSLSVDHDLAGDIWENRPVLSCEPVTELDIKWAGESRADKCARIRKAMEKKGADLFVLTSLDDIAWLLNIRGGDVHCCPVVLSYLIMTQKAIKLFANEKAFPAEVLDALTKDGV
;
A
#
# COMPACT_ATOMS: atom_id res chain seq x y z
N MET A 1 -1.56 8.31 -1.80
CA MET A 1 -2.48 8.49 -0.64
C MET A 1 -3.19 7.18 -0.41
N ASN A 2 -3.31 6.73 0.83
CA ASN A 2 -3.94 5.43 1.10
C ASN A 2 -5.41 5.64 1.46
N HIS A 3 -6.25 4.67 1.09
CA HIS A 3 -7.64 4.58 1.55
C HIS A 3 -7.74 4.63 3.09
N GLU A 4 -8.85 5.16 3.65
CA GLU A 4 -9.04 5.33 5.11
C GLU A 4 -8.82 4.01 5.88
N TYR A 5 -9.19 2.87 5.30
CA TYR A 5 -8.96 1.54 5.86
C TYR A 5 -7.48 1.29 6.24
N PHE A 6 -6.53 1.79 5.45
CA PHE A 6 -5.09 1.59 5.67
C PHE A 6 -4.44 2.70 6.51
N LYS A 7 -5.19 3.61 7.09
CA LYS A 7 -4.66 4.69 7.95
C LYS A 7 -4.39 4.24 9.39
N CYS A 8 -3.88 3.02 9.57
CA CYS A 8 -3.56 2.43 10.86
C CYS A 8 -2.65 3.32 11.71
N ARG A 9 -1.60 3.90 11.11
CA ARG A 9 -0.71 4.84 11.81
C ARG A 9 -1.48 6.02 12.40
N LYS A 10 -2.39 6.64 11.63
CA LYS A 10 -3.25 7.74 12.12
C LYS A 10 -4.12 7.28 13.30
N TYR A 11 -4.71 6.10 13.21
CA TYR A 11 -5.53 5.55 14.28
C TYR A 11 -4.72 5.33 15.57
N ILE A 12 -3.56 4.71 15.46
CA ILE A 12 -2.70 4.37 16.61
C ILE A 12 -2.07 5.61 17.25
N THR A 13 -1.62 6.59 16.46
CA THR A 13 -0.79 7.69 16.94
C THR A 13 -1.48 9.06 16.95
N GLY A 14 -2.63 9.20 16.30
CA GLY A 14 -3.24 10.52 16.04
C GLY A 14 -2.53 11.32 14.92
N PHE A 15 -1.35 10.90 14.48
CA PHE A 15 -0.56 11.62 13.46
C PHE A 15 -1.17 11.50 12.07
N THR A 16 -1.49 12.65 11.46
CA THR A 16 -2.19 12.75 10.17
C THR A 16 -1.28 13.00 8.96
N GLY A 17 0.03 13.19 9.16
CA GLY A 17 0.99 13.39 8.08
C GLY A 17 1.06 12.19 7.11
N SER A 18 1.40 12.42 5.86
CA SER A 18 1.38 11.37 4.82
C SER A 18 2.59 10.42 4.87
N ALA A 19 3.68 10.80 5.54
CA ALA A 19 4.88 9.98 5.66
C ALA A 19 5.28 9.77 7.13
N GLY A 20 5.67 8.54 7.47
CA GLY A 20 6.16 8.17 8.80
C GLY A 20 5.89 6.70 9.12
N THR A 21 6.65 6.19 10.09
CA THR A 21 6.54 4.83 10.61
C THR A 21 6.34 4.88 12.12
N ALA A 22 5.35 4.16 12.63
CA ALA A 22 5.15 3.98 14.07
C ALA A 22 5.72 2.63 14.50
N VAL A 23 6.46 2.62 15.59
CA VAL A 23 6.94 1.40 16.27
C VAL A 23 6.37 1.39 17.67
N ILE A 24 5.67 0.33 18.03
CA ILE A 24 5.05 0.14 19.34
C ILE A 24 5.72 -1.05 20.00
N MET A 25 6.21 -0.83 21.22
CA MET A 25 6.79 -1.85 22.09
C MET A 25 5.99 -1.92 23.39
N GLN A 26 6.35 -2.81 24.29
CA GLN A 26 5.65 -2.98 25.57
C GLN A 26 5.75 -1.74 26.48
N ASP A 27 6.88 -1.06 26.42
CA ASP A 27 7.27 0.03 27.33
C ASP A 27 7.47 1.38 26.63
N MET A 28 7.39 1.42 25.30
CA MET A 28 7.54 2.65 24.55
C MET A 28 6.80 2.61 23.21
N ALA A 29 6.44 3.80 22.72
CA ALA A 29 5.95 4.01 21.38
C ALA A 29 6.73 5.15 20.70
N GLY A 30 7.06 4.99 19.43
CA GLY A 30 7.78 5.99 18.66
C GLY A 30 7.18 6.22 17.29
N LEU A 31 7.24 7.45 16.82
CA LEU A 31 6.88 7.86 15.46
C LEU A 31 8.09 8.47 14.77
N TRP A 32 8.53 7.85 13.70
CA TRP A 32 9.54 8.39 12.77
C TRP A 32 8.85 9.14 11.64
N THR A 33 9.24 10.39 11.41
CA THR A 33 8.75 11.16 10.25
C THR A 33 9.85 12.09 9.74
N ASP A 34 9.68 12.61 8.52
CA ASP A 34 10.65 13.51 7.87
C ASP A 34 10.38 14.99 8.16
N GLY A 35 11.32 15.87 7.74
CA GLY A 35 11.32 17.30 8.05
C GLY A 35 10.06 18.07 7.66
N ARG A 36 9.29 17.57 6.70
CA ARG A 36 8.02 18.19 6.28
C ARG A 36 6.97 18.18 7.38
N TYR A 37 7.11 17.27 8.35
CA TYR A 37 6.10 17.00 9.37
C TYR A 37 6.58 17.19 10.81
N PHE A 38 7.79 17.68 11.05
CA PHE A 38 8.32 17.79 12.43
C PHE A 38 7.45 18.64 13.34
N ILE A 39 6.97 19.79 12.86
CA ILE A 39 6.11 20.68 13.65
C ILE A 39 4.74 20.02 13.88
N GLN A 40 4.10 19.56 12.82
CA GLN A 40 2.80 18.90 12.90
C GLN A 40 2.83 17.67 13.81
N ALA A 41 3.88 16.85 13.70
CA ALA A 41 4.01 15.65 14.53
C ALA A 41 4.25 16.01 16.00
N ALA A 42 5.05 17.05 16.29
CA ALA A 42 5.25 17.50 17.67
C ALA A 42 3.92 17.93 18.31
N ASP A 43 3.13 18.75 17.62
CA ASP A 43 1.84 19.20 18.09
C ASP A 43 0.83 18.06 18.29
N GLN A 44 0.77 17.12 17.32
CA GLN A 44 -0.20 16.01 17.35
C GLN A 44 0.17 14.89 18.33
N LEU A 45 1.44 14.76 18.70
CA LEU A 45 1.90 13.77 19.67
C LEU A 45 2.01 14.33 21.09
N GLU A 46 1.77 15.63 21.30
CA GLU A 46 1.82 16.24 22.62
C GLU A 46 0.86 15.53 23.58
N GLY A 47 1.36 15.11 24.73
CA GLY A 47 0.60 14.42 25.78
C GLY A 47 0.20 12.97 25.47
N THR A 48 0.56 12.41 24.31
CA THR A 48 0.21 11.02 23.94
C THR A 48 1.13 9.96 24.54
N GLY A 49 2.33 10.34 25.00
CA GLY A 49 3.38 9.40 25.41
C GLY A 49 4.15 8.78 24.24
N ILE A 50 3.85 9.14 22.99
CA ILE A 50 4.56 8.68 21.79
C ILE A 50 5.76 9.59 21.54
N THR A 51 6.95 9.02 21.45
CA THR A 51 8.18 9.76 21.17
C THR A 51 8.30 10.09 19.68
N LEU A 52 8.55 11.38 19.37
CA LEU A 52 8.84 11.81 18.01
C LEU A 52 10.32 11.58 17.67
N PHE A 53 10.58 10.79 16.65
CA PHE A 53 11.92 10.60 16.05
C PHE A 53 12.00 11.39 14.74
N LYS A 54 12.78 12.49 14.75
CA LYS A 54 12.97 13.39 13.61
C LYS A 54 13.98 12.80 12.63
N MET A 55 13.51 12.10 11.60
CA MET A 55 14.37 11.41 10.63
C MET A 55 15.37 12.37 9.98
N GLY A 56 16.66 11.98 9.99
CA GLY A 56 17.75 12.75 9.39
C GLY A 56 18.40 13.76 10.33
N GLU A 57 17.87 13.99 11.52
CA GLU A 57 18.53 14.79 12.54
C GLU A 57 19.69 14.01 13.19
N PRO A 58 20.75 14.70 13.65
CA PRO A 58 21.86 14.06 14.35
C PRO A 58 21.36 13.23 15.55
N GLU A 59 22.01 12.10 15.79
CA GLU A 59 21.73 11.17 16.90
C GLU A 59 20.35 10.51 16.88
N VAL A 60 19.51 10.78 15.88
CA VAL A 60 18.21 10.10 15.71
C VAL A 60 18.41 8.82 14.89
N PRO A 61 18.19 7.63 15.48
CA PRO A 61 18.38 6.37 14.77
C PRO A 61 17.29 6.21 13.69
N THR A 62 17.63 5.56 12.59
CA THR A 62 16.64 5.05 11.65
C THR A 62 15.78 3.99 12.32
N VAL A 63 14.60 3.69 11.73
CA VAL A 63 13.73 2.59 12.22
C VAL A 63 14.51 1.28 12.29
N HIS A 64 15.31 0.95 11.27
CA HIS A 64 16.12 -0.26 11.23
C HIS A 64 17.18 -0.32 12.36
N GLU A 65 17.94 0.74 12.56
CA GLU A 65 18.92 0.83 13.64
C GLU A 65 18.26 0.71 15.01
N PHE A 66 17.09 1.35 15.18
CA PHE A 66 16.33 1.27 16.40
C PHE A 66 15.84 -0.16 16.68
N LEU A 67 15.24 -0.82 15.69
CA LEU A 67 14.77 -2.21 15.79
C LEU A 67 15.94 -3.16 16.08
N LYS A 68 17.06 -3.04 15.34
CA LYS A 68 18.25 -3.87 15.54
C LYS A 68 18.82 -3.74 16.95
N LYS A 69 18.78 -2.54 17.53
CA LYS A 69 19.31 -2.27 18.88
C LYS A 69 18.38 -2.78 19.99
N ASN A 70 17.06 -2.68 19.80
CA ASN A 70 16.11 -2.90 20.89
C ASN A 70 15.39 -4.26 20.83
N LEU A 71 15.44 -4.95 19.69
CA LEU A 71 14.93 -6.32 19.58
C LEU A 71 16.02 -7.33 19.81
N THR A 72 15.79 -8.22 20.78
CA THR A 72 16.73 -9.26 21.19
C THR A 72 16.17 -10.65 20.92
N GLN A 73 17.01 -11.66 21.04
CA GLN A 73 16.66 -13.07 20.82
C GLN A 73 15.34 -13.47 21.51
N GLY A 74 14.49 -14.19 20.78
CA GLY A 74 13.19 -14.68 21.26
C GLY A 74 12.07 -13.64 21.18
N ARG A 75 12.34 -12.43 20.68
CA ARG A 75 11.30 -11.43 20.33
C ARG A 75 10.76 -11.66 18.94
N CYS A 76 9.59 -11.07 18.66
CA CYS A 76 8.95 -11.09 17.35
C CYS A 76 8.61 -9.66 16.93
N LEU A 77 8.97 -9.29 15.69
CA LEU A 77 8.46 -8.07 15.04
C LEU A 77 7.21 -8.43 14.24
N GLY A 78 6.09 -7.78 14.54
CA GLY A 78 4.82 -7.99 13.83
C GLY A 78 4.38 -6.76 13.06
N PHE A 79 3.88 -6.96 11.84
CA PHE A 79 3.15 -5.94 11.05
C PHE A 79 2.22 -6.59 10.04
N ASP A 80 1.25 -5.84 9.56
CA ASP A 80 0.37 -6.28 8.47
C ASP A 80 1.16 -6.32 7.15
N GLY A 81 1.45 -7.53 6.65
CA GLY A 81 2.21 -7.76 5.41
C GLY A 81 1.59 -7.12 4.16
N ARG A 82 0.30 -6.72 4.20
CA ARG A 82 -0.34 -5.98 3.10
C ARG A 82 0.12 -4.53 3.00
N THR A 83 0.76 -3.99 4.04
CA THR A 83 1.14 -2.57 4.17
C THR A 83 2.63 -2.31 4.04
N VAL A 84 3.45 -3.37 3.97
CA VAL A 84 4.91 -3.31 3.86
C VAL A 84 5.33 -3.97 2.54
N SER A 85 6.27 -3.35 1.82
CA SER A 85 6.76 -3.94 0.57
C SER A 85 7.54 -5.24 0.81
N ALA A 86 7.49 -6.17 -0.15
CA ALA A 86 8.24 -7.43 -0.05
C ALA A 86 9.76 -7.18 0.11
N LYS A 87 10.29 -6.13 -0.52
CA LYS A 87 11.70 -5.73 -0.37
C LYS A 87 12.02 -5.32 1.06
N GLU A 88 11.22 -4.43 1.63
CA GLU A 88 11.36 -3.96 3.00
C GLU A 88 11.24 -5.11 4.01
N ALA A 89 10.25 -6.00 3.82
CA ALA A 89 10.06 -7.17 4.65
C ALA A 89 11.28 -8.10 4.62
N ALA A 90 11.85 -8.36 3.43
CA ALA A 90 13.06 -9.19 3.29
C ALA A 90 14.31 -8.54 3.91
N GLU A 91 14.45 -7.22 3.82
CA GLU A 91 15.54 -6.48 4.48
C GLU A 91 15.41 -6.54 6.01
N LEU A 92 14.20 -6.38 6.55
CA LEU A 92 13.90 -6.54 7.97
C LEU A 92 14.16 -7.97 8.45
N GLU A 93 13.65 -8.98 7.74
CA GLU A 93 13.85 -10.38 8.07
C GLU A 93 15.34 -10.72 8.17
N LYS A 94 16.13 -10.38 7.15
CA LYS A 94 17.57 -10.60 7.13
C LYS A 94 18.28 -9.92 8.31
N MET A 95 17.92 -8.66 8.61
CA MET A 95 18.52 -7.89 9.70
C MET A 95 18.21 -8.49 11.08
N LEU A 96 16.96 -8.97 11.26
CA LEU A 96 16.48 -9.48 12.54
C LEU A 96 16.90 -10.92 12.81
N ASP A 97 17.06 -11.73 11.77
CA ASP A 97 17.52 -13.13 11.87
C ASP A 97 18.91 -13.21 12.51
N GLU A 98 19.82 -12.27 12.22
CA GLU A 98 21.11 -12.13 12.86
C GLU A 98 21.03 -11.98 14.40
N ASN A 99 19.90 -11.45 14.91
CA ASN A 99 19.64 -11.23 16.33
C ASN A 99 18.73 -12.31 16.95
N GLY A 100 18.33 -13.33 16.19
CA GLY A 100 17.39 -14.37 16.64
C GLY A 100 15.98 -13.83 16.91
N VAL A 101 15.56 -12.81 16.18
CA VAL A 101 14.21 -12.20 16.23
C VAL A 101 13.39 -12.70 15.08
N SER A 102 12.19 -13.20 15.36
CA SER A 102 11.25 -13.69 14.33
C SER A 102 10.45 -12.53 13.72
N LEU A 103 9.95 -12.76 12.50
CA LEU A 103 9.04 -11.86 11.81
C LEU A 103 7.64 -12.47 11.71
N SER A 104 6.58 -11.70 11.99
CA SER A 104 5.19 -12.08 11.80
C SER A 104 4.48 -11.07 10.91
N VAL A 105 3.96 -11.54 9.77
CA VAL A 105 3.35 -10.68 8.74
C VAL A 105 1.87 -11.00 8.47
N ASP A 106 1.33 -11.99 9.16
CA ASP A 106 -0.01 -12.54 8.90
C ASP A 106 -1.10 -11.88 9.75
N HIS A 107 -0.74 -10.97 10.66
CA HIS A 107 -1.66 -10.34 11.59
C HIS A 107 -1.81 -8.84 11.34
N ASP A 108 -3.06 -8.40 11.27
CA ASP A 108 -3.41 -6.97 11.25
C ASP A 108 -3.65 -6.48 12.68
N LEU A 109 -2.56 -6.29 13.43
CA LEU A 109 -2.61 -5.87 14.84
C LEU A 109 -3.41 -4.57 15.07
N ALA A 110 -3.40 -3.66 14.10
CA ALA A 110 -4.22 -2.45 14.18
C ALA A 110 -5.70 -2.77 13.99
N GLY A 111 -6.01 -3.72 13.10
CA GLY A 111 -7.38 -4.20 12.87
C GLY A 111 -8.01 -4.86 14.08
N ASP A 112 -7.22 -5.58 14.87
CA ASP A 112 -7.69 -6.27 16.08
C ASP A 112 -8.22 -5.30 17.17
N ILE A 113 -7.71 -4.08 17.19
CA ILE A 113 -8.08 -3.06 18.19
C ILE A 113 -8.92 -1.91 17.62
N TRP A 114 -9.07 -1.82 16.30
CA TRP A 114 -9.80 -0.72 15.65
C TRP A 114 -11.26 -1.10 15.40
N GLU A 115 -12.09 -1.02 16.45
CA GLU A 115 -13.51 -1.44 16.43
C GLU A 115 -14.34 -0.79 15.31
N ASN A 116 -14.14 0.51 15.06
CA ASN A 116 -14.89 1.28 14.05
C ASN A 116 -14.05 1.53 12.79
N ARG A 117 -13.21 0.58 12.39
CA ARG A 117 -12.39 0.72 11.19
C ARG A 117 -13.26 0.90 9.95
N PRO A 118 -13.01 1.94 9.13
CA PRO A 118 -13.71 2.10 7.86
C PRO A 118 -13.58 0.84 7.00
N VAL A 119 -14.66 0.44 6.35
CA VAL A 119 -14.63 -0.67 5.38
C VAL A 119 -13.84 -0.27 4.14
N LEU A 120 -13.30 -1.25 3.42
CA LEU A 120 -12.72 -0.99 2.10
C LEU A 120 -13.79 -0.41 1.18
N SER A 121 -13.41 0.55 0.35
CA SER A 121 -14.29 1.21 -0.61
C SER A 121 -14.97 0.20 -1.53
N CYS A 122 -16.20 0.51 -1.88
CA CYS A 122 -17.00 -0.15 -2.93
C CYS A 122 -17.62 0.91 -3.84
N GLU A 123 -16.96 2.06 -4.01
CA GLU A 123 -17.45 3.10 -4.91
C GLU A 123 -17.53 2.55 -6.33
N PRO A 124 -18.64 2.85 -7.05
CA PRO A 124 -18.85 2.28 -8.37
C PRO A 124 -17.72 2.62 -9.35
N VAL A 125 -17.23 1.58 -10.02
CA VAL A 125 -16.28 1.72 -11.11
C VAL A 125 -16.99 2.20 -12.36
N THR A 126 -16.39 3.12 -13.10
CA THR A 126 -16.91 3.63 -14.37
C THR A 126 -15.90 3.45 -15.48
N GLU A 127 -16.37 3.29 -16.72
CA GLU A 127 -15.51 3.33 -17.90
C GLU A 127 -15.19 4.77 -18.30
N LEU A 128 -13.96 5.01 -18.73
CA LEU A 128 -13.57 6.24 -19.40
C LEU A 128 -13.81 6.09 -20.89
N ASP A 129 -14.72 6.90 -21.44
CA ASP A 129 -15.04 6.93 -22.86
C ASP A 129 -13.77 7.15 -23.71
N ILE A 130 -13.67 6.43 -24.83
CA ILE A 130 -12.53 6.47 -25.75
C ILE A 130 -12.22 7.88 -26.26
N LYS A 131 -13.24 8.75 -26.38
CA LYS A 131 -13.05 10.15 -26.78
C LYS A 131 -12.16 10.93 -25.82
N TRP A 132 -12.12 10.52 -24.53
CA TRP A 132 -11.27 11.11 -23.49
C TRP A 132 -10.00 10.30 -23.28
N ALA A 133 -10.07 8.97 -23.43
CA ALA A 133 -8.93 8.06 -23.27
C ALA A 133 -7.95 8.12 -24.45
N GLY A 134 -8.44 8.45 -25.65
CA GLY A 134 -7.65 8.56 -26.88
C GLY A 134 -7.24 7.22 -27.50
N GLU A 135 -7.22 6.14 -26.74
CA GLU A 135 -6.81 4.80 -27.18
C GLU A 135 -7.68 3.73 -26.50
N SER A 136 -8.08 2.69 -27.24
CA SER A 136 -8.88 1.60 -26.70
C SER A 136 -8.10 0.74 -25.71
N ARG A 137 -8.81 0.09 -24.78
CA ARG A 137 -8.23 -0.92 -23.87
C ARG A 137 -7.53 -2.03 -24.64
N ALA A 138 -8.18 -2.52 -25.70
CA ALA A 138 -7.63 -3.58 -26.55
C ALA A 138 -6.30 -3.18 -27.20
N ASP A 139 -6.20 -1.98 -27.77
CA ASP A 139 -4.96 -1.49 -28.40
C ASP A 139 -3.84 -1.30 -27.39
N LYS A 140 -4.14 -0.74 -26.19
CA LYS A 140 -3.17 -0.62 -25.11
C LYS A 140 -2.64 -1.98 -24.67
N CYS A 141 -3.52 -2.95 -24.47
CA CYS A 141 -3.15 -4.32 -24.09
C CYS A 141 -2.31 -4.99 -25.16
N ALA A 142 -2.67 -4.84 -26.45
CA ALA A 142 -1.88 -5.38 -27.56
C ALA A 142 -0.46 -4.77 -27.61
N ARG A 143 -0.36 -3.47 -27.39
CA ARG A 143 0.92 -2.75 -27.32
C ARG A 143 1.80 -3.22 -26.16
N ILE A 144 1.22 -3.46 -24.98
CA ILE A 144 1.94 -4.00 -23.83
C ILE A 144 2.42 -5.42 -24.12
N ARG A 145 1.56 -6.32 -24.65
CA ARG A 145 1.95 -7.69 -25.02
C ARG A 145 3.12 -7.71 -26.00
N LYS A 146 3.10 -6.83 -27.00
CA LYS A 146 4.22 -6.68 -27.95
C LYS A 146 5.51 -6.23 -27.26
N ALA A 147 5.41 -5.37 -26.24
CA ALA A 147 6.57 -4.95 -25.46
C ALA A 147 7.10 -6.08 -24.56
N MET A 148 6.20 -6.89 -23.97
CA MET A 148 6.56 -8.09 -23.20
C MET A 148 7.32 -9.09 -24.09
N GLU A 149 6.81 -9.39 -25.29
CA GLU A 149 7.46 -10.28 -26.24
C GLU A 149 8.88 -9.83 -26.58
N LYS A 150 9.06 -8.54 -26.90
CA LYS A 150 10.40 -7.97 -27.19
C LYS A 150 11.38 -8.08 -26.02
N LYS A 151 10.87 -8.14 -24.79
CA LYS A 151 11.68 -8.26 -23.56
C LYS A 151 11.83 -9.70 -23.08
N GLY A 152 11.21 -10.68 -23.76
CA GLY A 152 11.16 -12.07 -23.32
C GLY A 152 10.41 -12.25 -21.98
N ALA A 153 9.40 -11.41 -21.72
CA ALA A 153 8.63 -11.46 -20.48
C ALA A 153 7.33 -12.24 -20.70
N ASP A 154 7.13 -13.32 -19.96
CA ASP A 154 5.94 -14.15 -20.02
C ASP A 154 4.80 -13.60 -19.16
N LEU A 155 5.15 -12.82 -18.14
CA LEU A 155 4.21 -12.30 -17.15
C LEU A 155 4.54 -10.84 -16.84
N PHE A 156 3.51 -10.01 -16.78
CA PHE A 156 3.58 -8.61 -16.37
C PHE A 156 2.65 -8.36 -15.20
N VAL A 157 3.18 -7.86 -14.10
CA VAL A 157 2.42 -7.53 -12.89
C VAL A 157 2.33 -6.01 -12.78
N LEU A 158 1.11 -5.50 -12.67
CA LEU A 158 0.83 -4.10 -12.36
C LEU A 158 0.29 -3.97 -10.93
N THR A 159 0.92 -3.09 -10.17
CA THR A 159 0.51 -2.71 -8.81
C THR A 159 0.23 -1.22 -8.66
N SER A 160 0.58 -0.43 -9.67
CA SER A 160 0.26 1.00 -9.73
C SER A 160 -1.19 1.18 -10.16
N LEU A 161 -1.99 1.80 -9.30
CA LEU A 161 -3.42 2.01 -9.53
C LEU A 161 -3.68 2.91 -10.73
N ASP A 162 -2.83 3.91 -10.94
CA ASP A 162 -2.91 4.84 -12.08
C ASP A 162 -2.67 4.10 -13.40
N ASP A 163 -1.67 3.21 -13.44
CA ASP A 163 -1.35 2.43 -14.63
C ASP A 163 -2.47 1.44 -14.96
N ILE A 164 -3.09 0.80 -13.94
CA ILE A 164 -4.24 -0.07 -14.14
C ILE A 164 -5.43 0.72 -14.67
N ALA A 165 -5.74 1.86 -14.05
CA ALA A 165 -6.82 2.74 -14.48
C ALA A 165 -6.62 3.25 -15.92
N TRP A 166 -5.38 3.59 -16.30
CA TRP A 166 -5.02 3.97 -17.66
C TRP A 166 -5.15 2.80 -18.62
N LEU A 167 -4.60 1.64 -18.29
CA LEU A 167 -4.58 0.46 -19.18
C LEU A 167 -5.99 -0.01 -19.50
N LEU A 168 -6.84 -0.09 -18.47
CA LEU A 168 -8.19 -0.63 -18.58
C LEU A 168 -9.25 0.43 -18.94
N ASN A 169 -8.89 1.70 -19.04
CA ASN A 169 -9.84 2.81 -19.22
C ASN A 169 -10.96 2.81 -18.17
N ILE A 170 -10.62 2.53 -16.92
CA ILE A 170 -11.56 2.56 -15.79
C ILE A 170 -11.22 3.66 -14.81
N ARG A 171 -12.25 4.13 -14.08
CA ARG A 171 -12.10 5.08 -12.99
C ARG A 171 -12.92 4.61 -11.80
N GLY A 172 -12.46 4.94 -10.59
CA GLY A 172 -13.16 4.64 -9.33
C GLY A 172 -12.92 5.71 -8.29
N GLY A 173 -13.57 5.58 -7.14
CA GLY A 173 -13.52 6.54 -6.03
C GLY A 173 -12.73 6.04 -4.81
N ASP A 174 -11.95 4.99 -4.92
CA ASP A 174 -11.31 4.34 -3.77
C ASP A 174 -10.24 5.20 -3.08
N VAL A 175 -9.69 6.16 -3.78
CA VAL A 175 -8.67 7.07 -3.22
C VAL A 175 -9.16 8.51 -3.36
N HIS A 176 -9.23 9.23 -2.23
CA HIS A 176 -9.69 10.62 -2.20
C HIS A 176 -8.85 11.50 -3.15
N CYS A 177 -9.52 12.29 -3.98
CA CYS A 177 -8.93 13.15 -5.02
C CYS A 177 -8.09 12.40 -6.08
N CYS A 178 -8.24 11.09 -6.20
CA CYS A 178 -7.55 10.29 -7.21
C CYS A 178 -8.52 9.24 -7.78
N PRO A 179 -8.93 9.34 -9.08
CA PRO A 179 -10.00 8.51 -9.64
C PRO A 179 -9.50 7.10 -10.03
N VAL A 180 -9.05 6.33 -9.06
CA VAL A 180 -8.49 4.99 -9.24
C VAL A 180 -9.28 3.94 -8.45
N VAL A 181 -9.09 2.68 -8.84
CA VAL A 181 -9.67 1.50 -8.18
C VAL A 181 -8.55 0.76 -7.44
N LEU A 182 -8.79 0.37 -6.18
CA LEU A 182 -7.87 -0.49 -5.43
C LEU A 182 -7.81 -1.87 -6.11
N SER A 183 -6.71 -2.14 -6.78
CA SER A 183 -6.60 -3.34 -7.63
C SER A 183 -5.15 -3.75 -7.87
N TYR A 184 -5.00 -4.98 -8.33
CA TYR A 184 -3.77 -5.53 -8.91
C TYR A 184 -4.10 -6.15 -10.26
N LEU A 185 -3.16 -6.18 -11.18
CA LEU A 185 -3.37 -6.78 -12.49
C LEU A 185 -2.19 -7.66 -12.86
N ILE A 186 -2.51 -8.83 -13.40
CA ILE A 186 -1.53 -9.74 -14.01
C ILE A 186 -1.91 -9.91 -15.46
N MET A 187 -0.95 -9.67 -16.36
CA MET A 187 -1.10 -9.88 -17.79
C MET A 187 -0.11 -10.93 -18.29
N THR A 188 -0.61 -11.81 -19.13
CA THR A 188 0.19 -12.74 -19.94
C THR A 188 -0.07 -12.48 -21.42
N GLN A 189 0.61 -13.22 -22.32
CA GLN A 189 0.30 -13.15 -23.74
C GLN A 189 -1.14 -13.57 -24.08
N LYS A 190 -1.80 -14.38 -23.22
CA LYS A 190 -3.11 -14.97 -23.50
C LYS A 190 -4.24 -14.44 -22.61
N ALA A 191 -3.93 -13.93 -21.43
CA ALA A 191 -4.94 -13.57 -20.44
C ALA A 191 -4.58 -12.29 -19.69
N ILE A 192 -5.59 -11.60 -19.20
CA ILE A 192 -5.48 -10.52 -18.22
C ILE A 192 -6.34 -10.93 -17.01
N LYS A 193 -5.79 -10.77 -15.81
CA LYS A 193 -6.51 -11.01 -14.56
C LYS A 193 -6.48 -9.74 -13.72
N LEU A 194 -7.64 -9.19 -13.47
CA LEU A 194 -7.84 -8.06 -12.58
C LEU A 194 -8.29 -8.57 -11.21
N PHE A 195 -7.59 -8.17 -10.15
CA PHE A 195 -7.92 -8.48 -8.76
C PHE A 195 -8.40 -7.18 -8.11
N ALA A 196 -9.67 -7.10 -7.80
CA ALA A 196 -10.30 -5.93 -7.19
C ALA A 196 -11.54 -6.36 -6.39
N ASN A 197 -12.19 -5.42 -5.70
CA ASN A 197 -13.46 -5.69 -5.04
C ASN A 197 -14.58 -5.80 -6.11
N GLU A 198 -15.06 -7.01 -6.36
CA GLU A 198 -16.10 -7.28 -7.37
C GLU A 198 -17.35 -6.42 -7.16
N LYS A 199 -17.71 -6.12 -5.91
CA LYS A 199 -18.90 -5.32 -5.57
C LYS A 199 -18.84 -3.87 -6.09
N ALA A 200 -17.64 -3.39 -6.41
CA ALA A 200 -17.45 -2.06 -7.00
C ALA A 200 -17.72 -2.01 -8.50
N PHE A 201 -17.89 -3.15 -9.17
CA PHE A 201 -18.03 -3.21 -10.62
C PHE A 201 -19.49 -3.39 -11.02
N PRO A 202 -20.14 -2.38 -11.63
CA PRO A 202 -21.44 -2.54 -12.29
C PRO A 202 -21.38 -3.61 -13.40
N ALA A 203 -22.50 -4.28 -13.65
CA ALA A 203 -22.56 -5.37 -14.63
C ALA A 203 -22.10 -4.96 -16.03
N GLU A 204 -22.47 -3.76 -16.47
CA GLU A 204 -22.05 -3.21 -17.76
C GLU A 204 -20.52 -3.04 -17.88
N VAL A 205 -19.84 -2.69 -16.79
CA VAL A 205 -18.37 -2.57 -16.76
C VAL A 205 -17.73 -3.94 -16.80
N LEU A 206 -18.26 -4.92 -16.05
CA LEU A 206 -17.78 -6.31 -16.07
C LEU A 206 -17.92 -6.92 -17.46
N ASP A 207 -19.08 -6.72 -18.11
CA ASP A 207 -19.35 -7.22 -19.47
C ASP A 207 -18.37 -6.61 -20.48
N ALA A 208 -18.11 -5.31 -20.38
CA ALA A 208 -17.16 -4.62 -21.23
C ALA A 208 -15.71 -5.11 -21.03
N LEU A 209 -15.29 -5.29 -19.77
CA LEU A 209 -13.97 -5.85 -19.44
C LEU A 209 -13.82 -7.27 -19.98
N THR A 210 -14.81 -8.13 -19.74
CA THR A 210 -14.83 -9.53 -20.20
C THR A 210 -14.78 -9.62 -21.73
N LYS A 211 -15.54 -8.76 -22.44
CA LYS A 211 -15.50 -8.69 -23.91
C LYS A 211 -14.12 -8.35 -24.45
N ASP A 212 -13.35 -7.54 -23.73
CA ASP A 212 -12.00 -7.15 -24.10
C ASP A 212 -10.91 -8.11 -23.52
N GLY A 213 -11.33 -9.22 -22.91
CA GLY A 213 -10.45 -10.31 -22.44
C GLY A 213 -9.77 -10.02 -21.09
N VAL A 214 -10.42 -9.26 -20.23
CA VAL A 214 -9.99 -9.00 -18.84
C VAL A 214 -10.82 -9.87 -17.89
#